data_f79ea04e2c149c09aca42642c678984b
#
_entry.id   f79ea04e2c149c09aca42642c678984b
#
_cell.length_a   1.000
_cell.length_b   1.000
_cell.length_c   1.000
_cell.angle_alpha   90.00
_cell.angle_beta   90.00
_cell.angle_gamma   90.00
#
_symmetry.space_group_name_H-M   'P 1'
#
loop_
_entity.id
_entity.type
_entity.pdbx_description
1 polymer ?
#
loop_
_entity_poly.entity_id
_entity_poly.type
_entity_poly.pdbx_seq_one_letter_code
_entity_poly.pdbx_strand_id
1 'polypeptide(L)'
;MEVVNALGRRKSAIARIFVSEGTGKITINKRDLAEYFPSSILQYVVKQPLNKLGVAEKYDIKVNLCGGGFTGQSQALRLAIARALVKINAEDKAALRSEGFMTRDPRSVERKKPGQPKARRRFQFSKRQELQKCWGGQVA
;
A
#
# COMPACT_ATOMS: atom_id res chain seq x y z
N MET A 1 13.93 22.59 -11.16
CA MET A 1 13.09 21.47 -11.61
C MET A 1 11.69 21.58 -11.03
N GLU A 2 10.70 21.26 -11.82
CA GLU A 2 9.34 21.26 -11.34
C GLU A 2 9.11 20.08 -10.38
N VAL A 3 8.25 20.29 -9.40
CA VAL A 3 7.86 19.25 -8.46
C VAL A 3 6.98 18.23 -9.17
N VAL A 4 7.38 16.97 -9.11
CA VAL A 4 6.62 15.87 -9.74
C VAL A 4 5.73 15.21 -8.70
N ASN A 5 4.45 15.14 -9.00
CA ASN A 5 3.46 14.51 -8.13
C ASN A 5 3.16 13.09 -8.59
N ALA A 6 3.02 12.18 -7.65
CA ALA A 6 2.54 10.83 -7.94
C ALA A 6 1.70 10.29 -6.80
N LEU A 7 0.93 9.26 -7.11
CA LEU A 7 0.02 8.59 -6.18
C LEU A 7 0.27 7.09 -6.22
N GLY A 8 0.33 6.48 -5.06
CA GLY A 8 0.36 5.02 -4.91
C GLY A 8 -0.66 4.56 -3.90
N ARG A 9 -1.27 3.41 -4.13
CA ARG A 9 -2.28 2.82 -3.25
C ARG A 9 -2.03 1.35 -3.05
N ARG A 10 -2.32 0.87 -1.85
CA ARG A 10 -2.42 -0.55 -1.55
C ARG A 10 -3.43 -0.79 -0.43
N LYS A 11 -4.43 -1.66 -0.65
CA LYS A 11 -5.56 -1.84 0.27
C LYS A 11 -6.17 -0.47 0.57
N SER A 12 -6.25 -0.08 1.85
CA SER A 12 -6.75 1.23 2.27
C SER A 12 -5.66 2.31 2.39
N ALA A 13 -4.38 1.94 2.22
CA ALA A 13 -3.27 2.89 2.29
C ALA A 13 -3.17 3.73 1.02
N ILE A 14 -3.01 5.04 1.19
CA ILE A 14 -2.85 6.01 0.10
C ILE A 14 -1.58 6.81 0.35
N ALA A 15 -0.69 6.84 -0.64
CA ALA A 15 0.54 7.62 -0.60
C ALA A 15 0.49 8.70 -1.69
N ARG A 16 0.60 9.95 -1.29
CA ARG A 16 0.80 11.08 -2.20
C ARG A 16 2.22 11.57 -2.03
N ILE A 17 2.95 11.68 -3.11
CA ILE A 17 4.34 12.11 -3.06
C ILE A 17 4.57 13.34 -3.92
N PHE A 18 5.55 14.13 -3.48
CA PHE A 18 6.07 15.29 -4.19
C PHE A 18 7.58 15.11 -4.29
N VAL A 19 8.08 14.96 -5.49
CA VAL A 19 9.49 14.71 -5.75
C VAL A 19 10.13 15.97 -6.31
N SER A 20 11.23 16.39 -5.70
CA SER A 20 12.05 17.52 -6.17
C SER A 20 13.53 17.11 -6.20
N GLU A 21 14.35 17.85 -6.91
CA GLU A 21 15.79 17.64 -6.86
C GLU A 21 16.31 17.98 -5.47
N GLY A 22 17.23 17.17 -4.96
CA GLY A 22 17.77 17.36 -3.63
C GLY A 22 18.87 16.37 -3.25
N THR A 23 18.96 16.06 -1.97
CA THR A 23 20.05 15.26 -1.38
C THR A 23 19.65 13.83 -1.00
N GLY A 24 18.44 13.42 -1.28
CA GLY A 24 17.97 12.07 -0.96
C GLY A 24 17.19 11.95 0.34
N LYS A 25 16.68 13.06 0.85
CA LYS A 25 15.89 13.09 2.06
C LYS A 25 14.43 12.68 1.78
N ILE A 26 13.93 11.72 2.54
CA ILE A 26 12.53 11.28 2.46
C ILE A 26 11.82 11.70 3.74
N THR A 27 10.82 12.56 3.60
CA THR A 27 10.01 13.07 4.71
C THR A 27 8.59 12.56 4.57
N ILE A 28 8.10 11.85 5.58
CA ILE A 28 6.75 11.25 5.59
C ILE A 28 5.95 11.92 6.69
N ASN A 29 4.84 12.58 6.33
CA ASN A 29 3.97 13.28 7.28
C ASN A 29 4.75 14.17 8.25
N LYS A 30 5.74 14.92 7.73
CA LYS A 30 6.64 15.78 8.51
C LYS A 30 7.62 15.05 9.43
N ARG A 31 7.82 13.75 9.23
CA ARG A 31 8.78 12.94 9.98
C ARG A 31 9.79 12.30 9.03
N ASP A 32 10.96 11.96 9.52
CA ASP A 32 11.95 11.21 8.74
C ASP A 32 11.47 9.78 8.46
N LEU A 33 11.97 9.20 7.38
CA LEU A 33 11.68 7.83 7.01
C LEU A 33 11.99 6.84 8.14
N ALA A 34 13.14 6.98 8.78
CA ALA A 34 13.56 6.10 9.88
C ALA A 34 12.67 6.24 11.12
N GLU A 35 12.14 7.43 11.36
CA GLU A 35 11.21 7.68 12.47
C GLU A 35 9.81 7.15 12.18
N TYR A 36 9.32 7.33 10.96
CA TYR A 36 7.99 6.86 10.57
C TYR A 36 7.93 5.34 10.41
N PHE A 37 8.92 4.74 9.77
CA PHE A 37 9.08 3.30 9.62
C PHE A 37 10.28 2.82 10.44
N PRO A 38 10.08 2.41 11.70
CA PRO A 38 11.20 1.94 12.53
C PRO A 38 11.81 0.61 12.07
N SER A 39 11.08 -0.19 11.30
CA SER A 39 11.59 -1.45 10.74
C SER A 39 12.52 -1.20 9.56
N SER A 40 13.70 -1.79 9.59
CA SER A 40 14.67 -1.72 8.49
C SER A 40 14.13 -2.36 7.21
N ILE A 41 13.30 -3.39 7.33
CA ILE A 41 12.67 -4.07 6.18
C ILE A 41 11.73 -3.11 5.45
N LEU A 42 10.91 -2.36 6.17
CA LEU A 42 9.98 -1.39 5.58
C LEU A 42 10.72 -0.22 4.92
N GLN A 43 11.79 0.25 5.55
CA GLN A 43 12.65 1.28 4.96
C GLN A 43 13.29 0.79 3.65
N TYR A 44 13.75 -0.44 3.62
CA TYR A 44 14.30 -1.07 2.42
C TYR A 44 13.27 -1.15 1.30
N VAL A 45 12.04 -1.58 1.61
CA VAL A 45 10.94 -1.66 0.64
C VAL A 45 10.67 -0.30 0.00
N VAL A 46 10.63 0.76 0.79
CA VAL A 46 10.43 2.14 0.28
C VAL A 46 11.55 2.56 -0.66
N LYS A 47 12.79 2.22 -0.34
CA LYS A 47 13.97 2.61 -1.11
C LYS A 47 14.25 1.75 -2.34
N GLN A 48 13.57 0.62 -2.50
CA GLN A 48 13.84 -0.31 -3.61
C GLN A 48 13.86 0.34 -4.99
N PRO A 49 12.85 1.13 -5.41
CA PRO A 49 12.88 1.76 -6.73
C PRO A 49 14.05 2.72 -6.91
N LEU A 50 14.35 3.49 -5.87
CA LEU A 50 15.48 4.44 -5.89
C LEU A 50 16.81 3.72 -6.00
N ASN A 51 16.99 2.64 -5.27
CA ASN A 51 18.22 1.84 -5.30
C ASN A 51 18.37 1.11 -6.65
N LYS A 52 17.27 0.64 -7.23
CA LYS A 52 17.30 -0.03 -8.54
C LYS A 52 17.86 0.88 -9.63
N LEU A 53 17.48 2.15 -9.60
CA LEU A 53 17.93 3.14 -10.58
C LEU A 53 19.20 3.89 -10.16
N GLY A 54 19.66 3.70 -8.92
CA GLY A 54 20.82 4.40 -8.39
C GLY A 54 20.62 5.90 -8.20
N VAL A 55 19.39 6.34 -7.97
CA VAL A 55 19.04 7.78 -7.84
C VAL A 55 18.64 8.19 -6.43
N ALA A 56 19.00 7.39 -5.44
CA ALA A 56 18.58 7.61 -4.04
C ALA A 56 19.00 8.97 -3.49
N GLU A 57 20.14 9.49 -3.93
CA GLU A 57 20.68 10.77 -3.46
C GLU A 57 20.34 11.97 -4.35
N LYS A 58 19.59 11.76 -5.41
CA LYS A 58 19.28 12.82 -6.38
C LYS A 58 18.00 13.58 -6.07
N TYR A 59 17.10 12.99 -5.34
CA TYR A 59 15.75 13.54 -5.15
C TYR A 59 15.38 13.62 -3.68
N ASP A 60 14.75 14.72 -3.32
CA ASP A 60 14.06 14.88 -2.05
C ASP A 60 12.57 14.55 -2.25
N ILE A 61 12.02 13.72 -1.37
CA ILE A 61 10.66 13.23 -1.49
C ILE A 61 9.87 13.64 -0.25
N LYS A 62 8.80 14.40 -0.46
CA LYS A 62 7.81 14.71 0.56
C LYS A 62 6.60 13.81 0.36
N VAL A 63 6.14 13.19 1.42
CA VAL A 63 5.09 12.16 1.36
C VAL A 63 3.97 12.49 2.33
N ASN A 64 2.74 12.36 1.85
CA ASN A 64 1.55 12.32 2.70
C ASN A 64 0.98 10.90 2.65
N LEU A 65 1.07 10.19 3.76
CA LEU A 65 0.53 8.84 3.92
C LEU A 65 -0.73 8.86 4.79
N CYS A 66 -1.74 8.11 4.39
CA CYS A 66 -2.93 7.92 5.20
C CYS A 66 -3.52 6.52 4.96
N GLY A 67 -4.24 6.04 5.96
CA GLY A 67 -4.94 4.76 5.89
C GLY A 67 -4.03 3.53 6.00
N GLY A 68 -4.64 2.38 6.27
CA GLY A 68 -3.94 1.11 6.34
C GLY A 68 -2.92 1.00 7.48
N GLY A 69 -2.06 0.00 7.38
CA GLY A 69 -0.95 -0.24 8.30
C GLY A 69 0.40 0.04 7.68
N PHE A 70 1.47 -0.07 8.46
CA PHE A 70 2.83 0.24 8.01
C PHE A 70 3.26 -0.56 6.77
N THR A 71 2.92 -1.85 6.70
CA THR A 71 3.27 -2.70 5.54
C THR A 71 2.56 -2.22 4.28
N GLY A 72 1.26 -1.97 4.34
CA GLY A 72 0.49 -1.45 3.21
C GLY A 72 0.96 -0.06 2.79
N GLN A 73 1.26 0.80 3.76
CA GLN A 73 1.78 2.15 3.51
C GLN A 73 3.15 2.14 2.82
N SER A 74 4.06 1.26 3.26
CA SER A 74 5.39 1.14 2.64
C SER A 74 5.30 0.70 1.19
N GLN A 75 4.42 -0.23 0.89
CA GLN A 75 4.22 -0.71 -0.48
C GLN A 75 3.48 0.31 -1.36
N ALA A 76 2.51 1.04 -0.81
CA ALA A 76 1.87 2.14 -1.50
C ALA A 76 2.88 3.25 -1.85
N LEU A 77 3.75 3.57 -0.92
CA LEU A 77 4.82 4.55 -1.13
C LEU A 77 5.82 4.07 -2.18
N ARG A 78 6.21 2.80 -2.17
CA ARG A 78 7.07 2.21 -3.19
C ARG A 78 6.47 2.38 -4.60
N LEU A 79 5.20 2.07 -4.75
CA LEU A 79 4.50 2.25 -6.03
C LEU A 79 4.47 3.73 -6.46
N ALA A 80 4.20 4.64 -5.53
CA ALA A 80 4.17 6.08 -5.80
C ALA A 80 5.54 6.58 -6.26
N ILE A 81 6.62 6.16 -5.60
CA ILE A 81 8.00 6.53 -5.97
C ILE A 81 8.33 6.01 -7.37
N ALA A 82 7.99 4.76 -7.67
CA ALA A 82 8.21 4.19 -9.01
C ALA A 82 7.47 4.98 -10.08
N ARG A 83 6.22 5.34 -9.85
CA ARG A 83 5.43 6.17 -10.78
C ARG A 83 6.02 7.55 -10.98
N ALA A 84 6.51 8.18 -9.92
CA ALA A 84 7.16 9.49 -10.00
C ALA A 84 8.45 9.43 -10.83
N LEU A 85 9.29 8.42 -10.62
CA LEU A 85 10.52 8.23 -11.37
C LEU A 85 10.25 8.03 -12.86
N VAL A 86 9.18 7.31 -13.21
CA VAL A 86 8.76 7.15 -14.62
C VAL A 86 8.30 8.48 -15.22
N LYS A 87 7.62 9.32 -14.45
CA LYS A 87 7.24 10.67 -14.91
C LYS A 87 8.44 11.56 -15.17
N ILE A 88 9.50 11.41 -14.39
CA ILE A 88 10.75 12.17 -14.57
C ILE A 88 11.52 11.65 -15.78
N ASN A 89 11.67 10.33 -15.89
CA ASN A 89 12.38 9.67 -16.97
C ASN A 89 11.62 8.43 -17.44
N ALA A 90 10.98 8.52 -18.60
CA ALA A 90 10.16 7.43 -19.15
C ALA A 90 10.98 6.17 -19.50
N GLU A 91 12.28 6.29 -19.73
CA GLU A 91 13.15 5.16 -20.05
C GLU A 91 13.31 4.17 -18.89
N ASP A 92 13.16 4.64 -17.66
CA ASP A 92 13.30 3.82 -16.45
C ASP A 92 12.10 2.88 -16.21
N LYS A 93 11.02 3.06 -16.96
CA LYS A 93 9.82 2.26 -16.83
C LYS A 93 10.07 0.77 -17.01
N ALA A 94 10.86 0.39 -18.02
CA ALA A 94 11.16 -1.02 -18.31
C ALA A 94 11.90 -1.70 -17.16
N ALA A 95 12.90 -1.02 -16.58
CA ALA A 95 13.66 -1.53 -15.44
C ALA A 95 12.79 -1.69 -14.20
N LEU A 96 11.96 -0.72 -13.89
CA LEU A 96 11.06 -0.77 -12.73
C LEU A 96 9.96 -1.82 -12.93
N ARG A 97 9.44 -1.97 -14.13
CA ARG A 97 8.41 -2.97 -14.44
C ARG A 97 8.94 -4.39 -14.32
N SER A 98 10.18 -4.65 -14.69
CA SER A 98 10.81 -5.99 -14.57
C SER A 98 10.89 -6.45 -13.12
N GLU A 99 11.04 -5.51 -12.19
CA GLU A 99 11.06 -5.78 -10.73
C GLU A 99 9.64 -5.80 -10.12
N GLY A 100 8.60 -5.48 -10.87
CA GLY A 100 7.23 -5.44 -10.39
C GLY A 100 6.85 -4.20 -9.59
N PHE A 101 7.66 -3.14 -9.62
CA PHE A 101 7.39 -1.91 -8.85
C PHE A 101 6.30 -1.03 -9.46
N MET A 102 5.99 -1.23 -10.72
CA MET A 102 4.98 -0.44 -11.45
C MET A 102 3.57 -1.00 -11.33
N THR A 103 3.41 -2.19 -10.80
CA THR A 103 2.12 -2.87 -10.71
C THR A 103 1.53 -2.70 -9.30
N ARG A 104 0.29 -2.23 -9.24
CA ARG A 104 -0.45 -2.19 -7.98
C ARG A 104 -0.83 -3.61 -7.56
N ASP A 105 -0.65 -3.92 -6.28
CA ASP A 105 -1.12 -5.17 -5.69
C ASP A 105 -2.66 -5.12 -5.58
N PRO A 106 -3.41 -5.99 -6.31
CA PRO A 106 -4.86 -5.97 -6.29
C PRO A 106 -5.46 -6.64 -5.05
N ARG A 107 -4.64 -7.29 -4.22
CA ARG A 107 -5.14 -7.98 -3.04
C ARG A 107 -5.75 -6.98 -2.06
N SER A 108 -6.97 -7.26 -1.65
CA SER A 108 -7.69 -6.47 -0.67
C SER A 108 -8.57 -7.38 0.18
N VAL A 109 -9.08 -6.85 1.28
CA VAL A 109 -10.00 -7.61 2.13
C VAL A 109 -11.27 -7.87 1.36
N GLU A 110 -11.67 -9.14 1.29
CA GLU A 110 -12.91 -9.55 0.66
C GLU A 110 -14.10 -9.04 1.48
N ARG A 111 -15.12 -8.57 0.80
CA ARG A 111 -16.30 -8.01 1.42
C ARG A 111 -17.09 -9.07 2.20
N LYS A 112 -17.56 -8.73 3.38
CA LYS A 112 -18.55 -9.52 4.12
C LYS A 112 -19.83 -9.64 3.29
N LYS A 113 -20.40 -10.83 3.23
CA LYS A 113 -21.60 -11.11 2.43
C LYS A 113 -22.83 -11.28 3.34
N PRO A 114 -24.03 -10.93 2.84
CA PRO A 114 -25.26 -11.14 3.60
C PRO A 114 -25.45 -12.62 3.95
N GLY A 115 -25.94 -12.89 5.15
CA GLY A 115 -26.20 -14.25 5.60
C GLY A 115 -24.96 -15.06 6.01
N GLN A 116 -23.79 -14.42 6.06
CA GLN A 116 -22.54 -15.06 6.46
C GLN A 116 -21.83 -14.21 7.54
N PRO A 117 -21.11 -14.85 8.50
CA PRO A 117 -20.36 -14.09 9.53
C PRO A 117 -19.24 -13.22 8.98
N LYS A 118 -18.58 -13.70 7.94
CA LYS A 118 -17.48 -13.00 7.23
C LYS A 118 -17.63 -13.21 5.73
N ALA A 119 -16.59 -12.85 4.97
CA ALA A 119 -16.61 -12.98 3.51
C ALA A 119 -16.87 -14.41 3.03
N ARG A 120 -16.18 -15.39 3.62
CA ARG A 120 -16.31 -16.81 3.25
C ARG A 120 -16.69 -17.72 4.39
N ARG A 121 -16.55 -17.26 5.62
CA ARG A 121 -16.96 -18.05 6.78
C ARG A 121 -18.46 -18.20 6.76
N ARG A 122 -18.92 -19.43 6.93
CA ARG A 122 -20.33 -19.77 7.01
C ARG A 122 -20.69 -20.15 8.44
N PHE A 123 -21.95 -20.01 8.79
CA PHE A 123 -22.46 -20.55 10.03
C PHE A 123 -22.35 -22.08 10.01
N GLN A 124 -22.00 -22.64 11.15
CA GLN A 124 -21.89 -24.08 11.28
C GLN A 124 -23.25 -24.73 10.96
N PHE A 125 -23.25 -25.66 10.00
CA PHE A 125 -24.42 -26.46 9.70
C PHE A 125 -24.63 -27.50 10.80
N SER A 126 -25.82 -27.49 11.40
CA SER A 126 -26.27 -28.52 12.32
C SER A 126 -27.74 -28.71 12.10
N LYS A 127 -28.18 -29.96 11.96
CA LYS A 127 -29.60 -30.27 11.78
C LYS A 127 -30.45 -29.70 12.90
N ARG A 128 -29.97 -29.72 14.15
CA ARG A 128 -30.65 -29.11 15.30
C ARG A 128 -30.65 -27.57 15.20
N GLN A 129 -29.53 -26.96 14.85
CA GLN A 129 -29.46 -25.51 14.68
C GLN A 129 -30.34 -25.03 13.55
N GLU A 130 -30.40 -25.78 12.47
CA GLU A 130 -31.27 -25.50 11.34
C GLU A 130 -32.75 -25.49 11.78
N LEU A 131 -33.12 -26.51 12.51
CA LEU A 131 -34.49 -26.60 13.08
C LEU A 131 -34.78 -25.45 14.06
N GLN A 132 -33.80 -25.10 14.90
CA GLN A 132 -33.93 -23.97 15.83
C GLN A 132 -34.12 -22.64 15.10
N LYS A 133 -33.39 -22.44 14.00
CA LYS A 133 -33.59 -21.24 13.18
C LYS A 133 -34.98 -21.17 12.56
N CYS A 134 -35.45 -22.27 12.01
CA CYS A 134 -36.75 -22.33 11.44
C CYS A 134 -37.86 -22.13 12.48
N TRP A 135 -37.63 -22.57 13.70
CA TRP A 135 -38.58 -22.55 14.81
C TRP A 135 -38.21 -21.55 15.91
N GLY A 136 -37.26 -20.64 15.63
CA GLY A 136 -36.62 -19.78 16.62
C GLY A 136 -37.61 -19.00 17.49
N GLY A 137 -38.69 -18.54 16.94
CA GLY A 137 -39.73 -17.86 17.69
C GLY A 137 -40.56 -18.75 18.60
N GLN A 138 -40.51 -20.05 18.38
CA GLN A 138 -41.28 -21.02 19.15
C GLN A 138 -40.49 -21.72 20.23
N VAL A 139 -39.19 -21.79 20.04
CA VAL A 139 -38.28 -22.48 20.96
C VAL A 139 -37.78 -21.57 22.08
N ALA A 140 -37.87 -20.29 21.85
CA ALA A 140 -37.44 -19.29 22.83
C ALA A 140 -38.21 -19.34 24.15
#